data_9b98d8a4b3ce4546681f931d108e36eb
#
_entry.id   9b98d8a4b3ce4546681f931d108e36eb
#
_cell.length_a   1.000
_cell.length_b   1.000
_cell.length_c   1.000
_cell.angle_alpha   90.00
_cell.angle_beta   90.00
_cell.angle_gamma   90.00
#
_symmetry.space_group_name_H-M   'P 1'
#
loop_
_entity.id
_entity.type
_entity.pdbx_description
1 polymer ?
#
loop_
_entity_poly.entity_id
_entity_poly.type
_entity_poly.pdbx_seq_one_letter_code
_entity_poly.pdbx_strand_id
1 'polypeptide(L)'
;MEKMESLPSTELVSVTIDGPICYMTLNRADKYNAMNVQMITELCELFEWTALRSVGNTGELTDESGSPYLRVIVLSGSGKHFCAGADINMMRDAGANTPEENRRDS
;
A
#
# COMPACT_ATOMS: atom_id res chain seq x y z
N MET A 1 27.20 0.28 5.89
CA MET A 1 26.09 0.90 5.22
C MET A 1 24.81 0.14 5.46
N GLU A 2 23.84 0.86 5.74
CA GLU A 2 22.54 0.29 5.95
C GLU A 2 22.06 -0.40 4.69
N LYS A 3 21.79 -1.68 4.80
CA LYS A 3 21.31 -2.38 3.65
C LYS A 3 19.93 -1.88 3.28
N MET A 4 19.75 -1.67 1.99
CA MET A 4 18.47 -1.26 1.50
C MET A 4 17.41 -2.29 1.89
N GLU A 5 16.37 -1.83 2.53
CA GLU A 5 15.30 -2.73 2.92
C GLU A 5 14.67 -3.39 1.71
N SER A 6 14.41 -4.65 1.81
CA SER A 6 13.71 -5.35 0.76
C SER A 6 12.27 -4.85 0.65
N LEU A 7 11.71 -4.98 -0.54
CA LEU A 7 10.29 -4.73 -0.72
C LEU A 7 9.51 -5.63 0.23
N PRO A 8 8.55 -5.06 0.98
CA PRO A 8 7.74 -5.90 1.88
C PRO A 8 7.02 -7.01 1.12
N SER A 9 6.93 -8.15 1.76
CA SER A 9 6.23 -9.29 1.18
C SER A 9 4.73 -9.11 1.39
N THR A 10 3.96 -9.20 0.31
CA THR A 10 2.52 -8.97 0.38
C THR A 10 1.77 -10.04 -0.37
N GLU A 11 0.50 -10.23 0.00
CA GLU A 11 -0.38 -11.20 -0.65
C GLU A 11 -1.55 -10.54 -1.36
N LEU A 12 -2.12 -9.50 -0.76
CA LEU A 12 -3.33 -8.87 -1.30
C LEU A 12 -3.03 -7.63 -2.12
N VAL A 13 -1.77 -7.19 -2.15
CA VAL A 13 -1.37 -6.05 -2.96
C VAL A 13 -0.15 -6.49 -3.75
N SER A 14 -0.27 -6.46 -5.07
CA SER A 14 0.85 -6.79 -5.95
C SER A 14 1.66 -5.54 -6.23
N VAL A 15 2.98 -5.69 -6.31
CA VAL A 15 3.86 -4.53 -6.50
C VAL A 15 4.82 -4.81 -7.64
N THR A 16 4.98 -3.83 -8.51
CA THR A 16 5.96 -3.86 -9.58
C THR A 16 6.67 -2.51 -9.63
N ILE A 17 7.99 -2.54 -9.70
CA ILE A 17 8.81 -1.34 -9.80
C ILE A 17 9.35 -1.25 -11.22
N ASP A 18 9.15 -0.11 -11.85
CA ASP A 18 9.67 0.14 -13.20
C ASP A 18 10.29 1.53 -13.20
N GLY A 19 11.60 1.57 -13.01
CA GLY A 19 12.31 2.84 -12.90
C GLY A 19 11.78 3.67 -11.74
N PRO A 20 11.39 4.91 -11.99
CA PRO A 20 10.88 5.77 -10.91
C PRO A 20 9.42 5.54 -10.58
N ILE A 21 8.79 4.52 -11.14
CA ILE A 21 7.37 4.28 -10.98
C ILE A 21 7.15 3.00 -10.19
N CYS A 22 6.29 3.08 -9.18
CA CYS A 22 5.88 1.93 -8.39
C CYS A 22 4.41 1.64 -8.70
N TYR A 23 4.14 0.46 -9.23
CA TYR A 23 2.79 0.02 -9.54
C TYR A 23 2.31 -0.87 -8.40
N MET A 24 1.20 -0.51 -7.79
CA MET A 24 0.56 -1.32 -6.75
C MET A 24 -0.82 -1.69 -7.24
N THR A 25 -1.16 -2.97 -7.17
CA THR A 25 -2.45 -3.47 -7.64
C THR A 25 -3.14 -4.17 -6.50
N LEU A 26 -4.34 -3.68 -6.15
CA LEU A 26 -5.17 -4.35 -5.17
C LEU A 26 -5.62 -5.68 -5.78
N ASN A 27 -5.33 -6.79 -5.11
CA ASN A 27 -5.51 -8.12 -5.69
C ASN A 27 -6.44 -8.96 -4.83
N ARG A 28 -7.68 -8.49 -4.71
CA ARG A 28 -8.72 -9.18 -3.96
C ARG A 28 -10.02 -9.09 -4.75
N ALA A 29 -9.92 -9.49 -6.05
CA ALA A 29 -11.02 -9.29 -6.98
C ALA A 29 -12.26 -10.07 -6.58
N ASP A 30 -12.12 -11.22 -5.90
CA ASP A 30 -13.24 -12.02 -5.45
C ASP A 30 -14.10 -11.28 -4.41
N LYS A 31 -13.58 -10.23 -3.82
CA LYS A 31 -14.29 -9.38 -2.87
C LYS A 31 -14.36 -7.94 -3.39
N TYR A 32 -14.25 -7.77 -4.71
CA TYR A 32 -14.30 -6.45 -5.35
C TYR A 32 -13.26 -5.50 -4.79
N ASN A 33 -12.14 -6.07 -4.33
CA ASN A 33 -11.02 -5.34 -3.73
C ASN A 33 -11.43 -4.56 -2.50
N ALA A 34 -12.44 -5.07 -1.77
CA ALA A 34 -12.78 -4.48 -0.48
C ALA A 34 -11.61 -4.64 0.48
N MET A 35 -11.38 -3.60 1.28
CA MET A 35 -10.22 -3.57 2.16
C MET A 35 -10.51 -4.24 3.48
N ASN A 36 -9.72 -5.29 3.78
CA ASN A 36 -9.71 -5.87 5.12
C ASN A 36 -8.46 -5.40 5.84
N VAL A 37 -8.28 -5.85 7.08
CA VAL A 37 -7.15 -5.41 7.90
C VAL A 37 -5.83 -5.77 7.24
N GLN A 38 -5.74 -6.98 6.67
CA GLN A 38 -4.50 -7.40 6.04
C GLN A 38 -4.11 -6.49 4.89
N MET A 39 -5.06 -6.16 4.01
CA MET A 39 -4.77 -5.29 2.87
C MET A 39 -4.34 -3.91 3.33
N ILE A 40 -5.01 -3.37 4.35
CA ILE A 40 -4.66 -2.06 4.88
C ILE A 40 -3.25 -2.09 5.46
N THR A 41 -2.92 -3.14 6.20
CA THR A 41 -1.57 -3.29 6.78
C THR A 41 -0.53 -3.36 5.68
N GLU A 42 -0.81 -4.14 4.63
CA GLU A 42 0.13 -4.26 3.51
C GLU A 42 0.33 -2.92 2.81
N LEU A 43 -0.76 -2.19 2.59
CA LEU A 43 -0.66 -0.88 1.96
C LEU A 43 0.15 0.09 2.82
N CYS A 44 -0.06 0.08 4.13
CA CYS A 44 0.69 0.95 5.01
C CYS A 44 2.18 0.66 4.96
N GLU A 45 2.54 -0.62 4.96
CA GLU A 45 3.94 -1.00 4.87
C GLU A 45 4.55 -0.61 3.53
N LEU A 46 3.78 -0.78 2.46
CA LEU A 46 4.25 -0.43 1.12
C LEU A 46 4.43 1.08 0.98
N PHE A 47 3.48 1.86 1.48
CA PHE A 47 3.59 3.31 1.39
C PHE A 47 4.76 3.82 2.20
N GLU A 48 5.02 3.23 3.36
CA GLU A 48 6.16 3.61 4.16
C GLU A 48 7.46 3.28 3.44
N TRP A 49 7.53 2.10 2.85
CA TRP A 49 8.70 1.67 2.10
C TRP A 49 8.97 2.59 0.91
N THR A 50 7.91 2.92 0.15
CA THR A 50 8.06 3.78 -1.03
C THR A 50 8.39 5.20 -0.64
N ALA A 51 7.84 5.70 0.47
CA ALA A 51 8.12 7.06 0.92
C ALA A 51 9.60 7.23 1.22
N LEU A 52 10.21 6.25 1.86
CA LEU A 52 11.63 6.33 2.19
C LEU A 52 12.52 6.33 0.95
N ARG A 53 12.01 5.81 -0.17
CA ARG A 53 12.75 5.70 -1.42
C ARG A 53 12.30 6.72 -2.45
N SER A 54 11.62 7.74 -2.03
CA SER A 54 11.06 8.72 -2.95
C SER A 54 12.04 9.88 -3.14
N VAL A 55 11.94 10.52 -4.30
CA VAL A 55 12.69 11.74 -4.56
C VAL A 55 12.34 12.80 -3.53
N GLY A 56 11.06 12.85 -3.12
CA GLY A 56 10.63 13.84 -2.15
C GLY A 56 11.31 13.69 -0.80
N ASN A 57 11.60 12.44 -0.41
CA ASN A 57 12.25 12.20 0.88
C ASN A 57 13.76 12.32 0.80
N THR A 58 14.36 11.80 -0.29
CA THR A 58 15.79 11.75 -0.40
C THR A 58 16.40 13.04 -0.92
N GLY A 59 15.63 13.83 -1.66
CA GLY A 59 16.15 15.04 -2.29
C GLY A 59 16.99 14.76 -3.52
N GLU A 60 17.06 13.51 -3.96
CA GLU A 60 17.89 13.12 -5.09
C GLU A 60 17.04 12.36 -6.10
N LEU A 61 17.47 12.41 -7.37
CA LEU A 61 16.76 11.67 -8.41
C LEU A 61 17.20 10.21 -8.46
N THR A 62 18.42 9.92 -8.08
CA THR A 62 18.97 8.56 -8.12
C THR A 62 19.75 8.29 -6.86
N ASP A 63 19.94 7.00 -6.57
CA ASP A 63 20.81 6.60 -5.47
C ASP A 63 22.25 6.58 -5.94
N GLU A 64 23.15 6.11 -5.07
CA GLU A 64 24.59 6.12 -5.37
C GLU A 64 24.94 5.23 -6.55
N SER A 65 24.17 4.19 -6.78
CA SER A 65 24.42 3.26 -7.88
C SER A 65 23.82 3.75 -9.20
N GLY A 66 23.08 4.85 -9.19
CA GLY A 66 22.44 5.37 -10.38
C GLY A 66 21.04 4.86 -10.60
N SER A 67 20.50 4.08 -9.68
CA SER A 67 19.13 3.60 -9.77
C SER A 67 18.18 4.73 -9.38
N PRO A 68 17.07 4.89 -10.11
CA PRO A 68 16.17 6.00 -9.81
C PRO A 68 15.43 5.78 -8.50
N TYR A 69 15.28 6.87 -7.75
CA TYR A 69 14.35 6.89 -6.64
C TYR A 69 12.93 7.04 -7.19
N LEU A 70 11.95 6.67 -6.38
CA LEU A 70 10.56 6.66 -6.83
C LEU A 70 9.99 8.06 -6.92
N ARG A 71 9.23 8.30 -7.96
CA ARG A 71 8.58 9.58 -8.19
C ARG A 71 7.07 9.47 -8.26
N VAL A 72 6.56 8.30 -8.64
CA VAL A 72 5.13 8.11 -8.88
C VAL A 72 4.72 6.75 -8.35
N ILE A 73 3.55 6.71 -7.72
CA ILE A 73 2.89 5.46 -7.37
C ILE A 73 1.61 5.39 -8.19
N VAL A 74 1.43 4.28 -8.90
CA VAL A 74 0.21 4.03 -9.65
C VAL A 74 -0.55 2.94 -8.93
N LEU A 75 -1.71 3.28 -8.39
CA LEU A 75 -2.53 2.34 -7.63
C LEU A 75 -3.71 1.92 -8.49
N SER A 76 -3.91 0.62 -8.64
CA SER A 76 -5.01 0.10 -9.44
C SER A 76 -5.61 -1.10 -8.73
N GLY A 77 -6.73 -1.59 -9.26
CA GLY A 77 -7.39 -2.75 -8.73
C GLY A 77 -7.52 -3.83 -9.79
N SER A 78 -7.28 -5.08 -9.42
CA SER A 78 -7.49 -6.18 -10.33
C SER A 78 -9.00 -6.39 -10.53
N GLY A 79 -9.37 -6.95 -11.70
CA GLY A 79 -10.76 -7.20 -12.01
C GLY A 79 -11.48 -5.93 -12.41
N LYS A 80 -12.79 -5.93 -12.22
CA LYS A 80 -13.65 -4.85 -12.72
C LYS A 80 -13.72 -3.65 -11.79
N HIS A 81 -13.38 -3.82 -10.52
CA HIS A 81 -13.57 -2.78 -9.51
C HIS A 81 -12.23 -2.36 -8.95
N PHE A 82 -12.05 -1.06 -8.80
CA PHE A 82 -10.84 -0.57 -8.16
C PHE A 82 -10.86 -0.96 -6.68
N CYS A 83 -11.88 -0.56 -5.95
CA CYS A 83 -11.98 -0.86 -4.53
C CYS A 83 -13.43 -0.62 -4.08
N ALA A 84 -14.02 -1.61 -3.43
CA ALA A 84 -15.40 -1.50 -2.99
C ALA A 84 -15.55 -0.86 -1.61
N GLY A 85 -14.42 -0.42 -1.02
CA GLY A 85 -14.46 0.21 0.29
C GLY A 85 -14.04 -0.76 1.37
N ALA A 86 -14.48 -0.51 2.60
CA ALA A 86 -14.12 -1.34 3.73
C ALA A 86 -14.83 -2.68 3.67
N ASP A 87 -14.13 -3.73 4.08
CA ASP A 87 -14.71 -5.06 4.14
C ASP A 87 -15.84 -5.09 5.18
N ILE A 88 -16.95 -5.74 4.83
CA ILE A 88 -18.11 -5.79 5.72
C ILE A 88 -17.77 -6.45 7.04
N ASN A 89 -16.96 -7.51 7.00
CA ASN A 89 -16.58 -8.19 8.23
C ASN A 89 -15.73 -7.29 9.11
N MET A 90 -14.86 -6.51 8.50
CA MET A 90 -14.05 -5.55 9.26
C MET A 90 -14.94 -4.47 9.86
N MET A 91 -15.93 -4.00 9.12
CA MET A 91 -16.87 -3.02 9.64
C MET A 91 -17.69 -3.58 10.80
N ARG A 92 -18.08 -4.85 10.70
CA ARG A 92 -18.82 -5.49 11.78
C ARG A 92 -17.97 -5.60 13.03
N ASP A 93 -16.70 -5.96 12.88
CA ASP A 93 -15.79 -6.04 14.01
C ASP A 93 -15.58 -4.67 14.64
N ALA A 94 -15.44 -3.64 13.81
CA ALA A 94 -15.31 -2.27 14.32
C ALA A 94 -16.57 -1.83 15.04
N GLY A 95 -17.74 -2.31 14.58
CA GLY A 95 -18.99 -1.98 15.22
C GLY A 95 -19.13 -2.55 16.63
N ALA A 96 -18.32 -3.55 16.97
CA ALA A 96 -18.32 -4.12 18.31
C ALA A 96 -17.44 -3.33 19.27
N ASN A 97 -16.68 -2.37 18.76
CA ASN A 97 -15.82 -1.53 19.59
C ASN A 97 -16.63 -0.46 20.28
N THR A 98 -15.99 0.20 21.24
CA THR A 98 -16.61 1.35 21.90
C THR A 98 -16.78 2.48 20.90
N PRO A 99 -17.72 3.40 21.15
CA PRO A 99 -17.87 4.54 20.25
C PRO A 99 -16.59 5.35 20.07
N GLU A 100 -15.77 5.45 21.13
CA GLU A 100 -14.53 6.17 21.04
C GLU A 100 -13.55 5.49 20.09
N GLU A 101 -13.47 4.17 20.17
CA GLU A 101 -12.61 3.42 19.28
C GLU A 101 -13.10 3.54 17.83
N ASN A 102 -14.40 3.53 17.63
CA ASN A 102 -14.94 3.66 16.29
C ASN A 102 -14.59 5.01 15.69
N ARG A 103 -14.59 6.07 16.50
CA ARG A 103 -14.24 7.38 15.97
C ARG A 103 -12.80 7.43 15.51
N ARG A 104 -11.91 6.75 16.22
CA ARG A 104 -10.51 6.72 15.81
C ARG A 104 -10.29 5.90 14.56
N ASP A 105 -11.12 4.90 14.37
CA ASP A 105 -10.99 4.02 13.20
C ASP A 105 -11.57 4.65 11.95
N SER A 106 -12.36 5.68 12.10
CA SER A 106 -12.98 6.35 10.94
C SER A 106 -12.04 7.32 10.20
#